data_34084a48d614624157cc6185aaa178b3
#
_entry.id   34084a48d614624157cc6185aaa178b3
#
_cell.length_a   1.000
_cell.length_b   1.000
_cell.length_c   1.000
_cell.angle_alpha   90.00
_cell.angle_beta   90.00
_cell.angle_gamma   90.00
#
_symmetry.space_group_name_H-M   'P 1'
#
loop_
_entity.id
_entity.type
_entity.pdbx_description
1 polymer ?
#
loop_
_entity_poly.entity_id
_entity_poly.type
_entity_poly.pdbx_seq_one_letter_code
_entity_poly.pdbx_strand_id
1 'polypeptide(L)'
;MEKINEFEQGQLLGLVLDCLHAYDLDKKTRMLSLAEKLFTVLKQKMKDEMLLTINELQIVARRRSLNEDEKKLLIPYKYSQNFFARCCACILLEDYEEFKFHVQQLSAEDKKEFYTWPIINLLPEVFVEKE
;
A
#
# COMPACT_ATOMS: atom_id res chain seq x y z
N MET A 1 -3.78 -13.25 -20.73
CA MET A 1 -3.06 -13.44 -19.45
C MET A 1 -1.56 -13.68 -19.60
N GLU A 2 -1.15 -14.29 -20.71
CA GLU A 2 0.29 -14.48 -20.97
C GLU A 2 1.06 -13.16 -21.02
N LYS A 3 0.42 -12.09 -21.49
CA LYS A 3 1.05 -10.79 -21.60
C LYS A 3 1.44 -10.19 -20.24
N ILE A 4 0.78 -10.60 -19.15
CA ILE A 4 1.12 -10.10 -17.82
C ILE A 4 2.56 -10.47 -17.45
N ASN A 5 3.01 -11.64 -17.86
CA ASN A 5 4.38 -12.09 -17.56
C ASN A 5 5.46 -11.29 -18.31
N GLU A 6 5.08 -10.55 -19.34
CA GLU A 6 5.99 -9.71 -20.10
C GLU A 6 6.16 -8.33 -19.50
N PHE A 7 5.29 -7.94 -18.57
CA PHE A 7 5.35 -6.62 -17.94
C PHE A 7 6.54 -6.51 -16.99
N GLU A 8 7.15 -5.34 -16.97
CA GLU A 8 8.21 -5.03 -16.03
C GLU A 8 7.65 -4.75 -14.64
N GLN A 9 8.53 -4.80 -13.62
CA GLN A 9 8.15 -4.59 -12.22
C GLN A 9 7.35 -3.30 -12.01
N GLY A 10 7.83 -2.20 -12.58
CA GLY A 10 7.17 -0.91 -12.44
C GLY A 10 5.77 -0.89 -13.03
N GLN A 11 5.60 -1.53 -14.19
CA GLN A 11 4.29 -1.63 -14.83
C GLN A 11 3.33 -2.48 -13.99
N LEU A 12 3.81 -3.61 -13.45
CA LEU A 12 2.99 -4.47 -12.61
C LEU A 12 2.57 -3.77 -11.34
N LEU A 13 3.50 -3.09 -10.68
CA LEU A 13 3.17 -2.35 -9.46
C LEU A 13 2.14 -1.26 -9.76
N GLY A 14 2.32 -0.51 -10.84
CA GLY A 14 1.37 0.52 -11.25
C GLY A 14 -0.03 -0.04 -11.47
N LEU A 15 -0.11 -1.19 -12.14
CA LEU A 15 -1.40 -1.84 -12.40
C LEU A 15 -2.06 -2.34 -11.12
N VAL A 16 -1.27 -2.90 -10.18
CA VAL A 16 -1.79 -3.30 -8.87
C VAL A 16 -2.41 -2.10 -8.17
N LEU A 17 -1.69 -0.97 -8.13
CA LEU A 17 -2.18 0.23 -7.47
C LEU A 17 -3.42 0.79 -8.14
N ASP A 18 -3.49 0.76 -9.48
CA ASP A 18 -4.68 1.18 -10.21
C ASP A 18 -5.88 0.31 -9.88
N CYS A 19 -5.67 -1.00 -9.76
CA CYS A 19 -6.75 -1.92 -9.38
C CYS A 19 -7.26 -1.63 -7.97
N LEU A 20 -6.36 -1.27 -7.04
CA LEU A 20 -6.76 -0.91 -5.68
C LEU A 20 -7.59 0.37 -5.66
N HIS A 21 -7.18 1.39 -6.43
CA HIS A 21 -7.98 2.61 -6.56
C HIS A 21 -9.37 2.30 -7.14
N ALA A 22 -9.41 1.49 -8.18
CA ALA A 22 -10.69 1.12 -8.81
C ALA A 22 -11.59 0.36 -7.82
N TYR A 23 -11.01 -0.57 -7.05
CA TYR A 23 -11.74 -1.30 -6.02
C TYR A 23 -12.31 -0.33 -4.97
N ASP A 24 -11.49 0.62 -4.53
CA ASP A 24 -11.90 1.55 -3.47
C ASP A 24 -13.04 2.47 -3.91
N LEU A 25 -13.14 2.74 -5.22
CA LEU A 25 -14.23 3.56 -5.75
C LEU A 25 -15.58 2.84 -5.74
N ASP A 26 -15.63 1.59 -6.19
CA ASP A 26 -16.92 0.91 -6.39
C ASP A 26 -17.05 -0.45 -5.69
N LYS A 27 -15.99 -0.88 -4.99
CA LYS A 27 -15.96 -2.12 -4.21
C LYS A 27 -16.23 -3.39 -5.02
N LYS A 28 -15.95 -3.38 -6.32
CA LYS A 28 -16.10 -4.57 -7.16
C LYS A 28 -14.96 -5.55 -6.89
N THR A 29 -15.31 -6.71 -6.38
CA THR A 29 -14.32 -7.73 -5.98
C THR A 29 -13.43 -8.18 -7.12
N ARG A 30 -13.90 -8.09 -8.37
CA ARG A 30 -13.07 -8.47 -9.54
C ARG A 30 -11.80 -7.61 -9.63
N MET A 31 -11.86 -6.34 -9.22
CA MET A 31 -10.69 -5.47 -9.24
C MET A 31 -9.68 -5.91 -8.19
N LEU A 32 -10.15 -6.30 -7.02
CA LEU A 32 -9.27 -6.82 -5.97
C LEU A 32 -8.66 -8.16 -6.38
N SER A 33 -9.43 -9.03 -7.01
CA SER A 33 -8.94 -10.31 -7.53
C SER A 33 -7.87 -10.10 -8.60
N LEU A 34 -8.06 -9.11 -9.47
CA LEU A 34 -7.07 -8.77 -10.48
C LEU A 34 -5.79 -8.25 -9.84
N ALA A 35 -5.91 -7.40 -8.82
CA ALA A 35 -4.74 -6.92 -8.08
C ALA A 35 -3.94 -8.09 -7.50
N GLU A 36 -4.63 -9.08 -6.93
CA GLU A 36 -3.98 -10.27 -6.39
C GLU A 36 -3.24 -11.07 -7.45
N LYS A 37 -3.82 -11.24 -8.63
CA LYS A 37 -3.17 -11.94 -9.74
C LYS A 37 -1.93 -11.20 -10.22
N LEU A 38 -2.05 -9.91 -10.41
CA LEU A 38 -0.93 -9.07 -10.85
C LEU A 38 0.18 -9.09 -9.80
N PHE A 39 -0.18 -9.05 -8.54
CA PHE A 39 0.79 -9.08 -7.44
C PHE A 39 1.54 -10.41 -7.39
N THR A 40 0.86 -11.53 -7.67
CA THR A 40 1.50 -12.84 -7.72
C THR A 40 2.64 -12.85 -8.76
N VAL A 41 2.41 -12.24 -9.93
CA VAL A 41 3.45 -12.12 -10.96
C VAL A 41 4.56 -11.17 -10.49
N LEU A 42 4.18 -10.05 -9.86
CA LEU A 42 5.14 -9.08 -9.35
C LEU A 42 6.10 -9.71 -8.33
N LYS A 43 5.59 -10.56 -7.43
CA LYS A 43 6.42 -11.24 -6.43
C LYS A 43 7.51 -12.10 -7.06
N GLN A 44 7.29 -12.61 -8.24
CA GLN A 44 8.29 -13.42 -8.93
C GLN A 44 9.42 -12.56 -9.51
N LYS A 45 9.16 -11.30 -9.76
CA LYS A 45 10.09 -10.39 -10.43
C LYS A 45 10.77 -9.41 -9.50
N MET A 46 10.07 -8.95 -8.49
CA MET A 46 10.57 -7.94 -7.56
C MET A 46 11.21 -8.61 -6.33
N LYS A 47 12.32 -8.04 -5.87
CA LYS A 47 13.04 -8.58 -4.70
C LYS A 47 13.07 -7.61 -3.52
N ASP A 48 12.44 -6.46 -3.64
CA ASP A 48 12.36 -5.50 -2.55
C ASP A 48 11.30 -5.95 -1.54
N GLU A 49 11.75 -6.57 -0.45
CA GLU A 49 10.85 -7.13 0.57
C GLU A 49 9.92 -6.09 1.17
N MET A 50 10.41 -4.88 1.40
CA MET A 50 9.61 -3.83 2.00
C MET A 50 8.43 -3.46 1.10
N LEU A 51 8.71 -3.21 -0.19
CA LEU A 51 7.65 -2.89 -1.15
C LEU A 51 6.67 -4.04 -1.31
N LEU A 52 7.17 -5.27 -1.38
CA LEU A 52 6.31 -6.44 -1.50
C LEU A 52 5.41 -6.60 -0.27
N THR A 53 5.98 -6.51 0.92
CA THR A 53 5.23 -6.68 2.16
C THR A 53 4.14 -5.61 2.30
N ILE A 54 4.51 -4.35 2.11
CA ILE A 54 3.55 -3.25 2.24
C ILE A 54 2.41 -3.38 1.24
N ASN A 55 2.74 -3.68 -0.01
CA ASN A 55 1.71 -3.75 -1.05
C ASN A 55 0.84 -5.00 -0.92
N GLU A 56 1.43 -6.14 -0.52
CA GLU A 56 0.64 -7.34 -0.26
C GLU A 56 -0.36 -7.10 0.88
N LEU A 57 0.10 -6.48 1.96
CA LEU A 57 -0.76 -6.29 3.12
C LEU A 57 -1.83 -5.23 2.88
N GLN A 58 -1.60 -4.24 2.02
CA GLN A 58 -2.69 -3.34 1.67
C GLN A 58 -3.76 -4.02 0.82
N ILE A 59 -3.40 -5.03 0.03
CA ILE A 59 -4.39 -5.86 -0.66
C ILE A 59 -5.18 -6.68 0.36
N VAL A 60 -4.46 -7.35 1.27
CA VAL A 60 -5.08 -8.17 2.31
C VAL A 60 -6.03 -7.34 3.18
N ALA A 61 -5.63 -6.13 3.54
CA ALA A 61 -6.42 -5.25 4.40
C ALA A 61 -7.78 -4.91 3.79
N ARG A 62 -7.91 -5.00 2.48
CA ARG A 62 -9.19 -4.78 1.80
C ARG A 62 -10.09 -6.03 1.81
N ARG A 63 -9.50 -7.21 2.06
CA ARG A 63 -10.23 -8.46 2.19
C ARG A 63 -10.67 -8.73 3.62
N ARG A 64 -9.81 -8.41 4.59
CA ARG A 64 -10.01 -8.73 6.00
C ARG A 64 -9.04 -7.93 6.86
N SER A 65 -9.25 -7.95 8.17
CA SER A 65 -8.30 -7.34 9.11
C SER A 65 -6.99 -8.13 9.12
N LEU A 66 -5.88 -7.43 9.30
CA LEU A 66 -4.58 -8.07 9.40
C LEU A 66 -4.49 -8.88 10.70
N ASN A 67 -3.86 -10.06 10.63
CA ASN A 67 -3.62 -10.88 11.82
C ASN A 67 -2.32 -10.43 12.51
N GLU A 68 -2.04 -11.03 13.69
CA GLU A 68 -0.88 -10.63 14.48
C GLU A 68 0.45 -10.90 13.78
N ASP A 69 0.56 -12.01 13.04
CA ASP A 69 1.80 -12.31 12.31
C ASP A 69 2.05 -11.30 11.20
N GLU A 70 1.01 -10.88 10.51
CA GLU A 70 1.10 -9.86 9.47
C GLU A 70 1.51 -8.51 10.07
N LYS A 71 0.93 -8.14 11.20
CA LYS A 71 1.30 -6.91 11.90
C LYS A 71 2.76 -6.92 12.32
N LYS A 72 3.27 -8.06 12.78
CA LYS A 72 4.67 -8.19 13.16
C LYS A 72 5.62 -7.93 12.00
N LEU A 73 5.22 -8.30 10.79
CA LEU A 73 6.03 -8.01 9.60
C LEU A 73 6.18 -6.52 9.35
N LEU A 74 5.20 -5.73 9.76
CA LEU A 74 5.19 -4.28 9.53
C LEU A 74 5.94 -3.48 10.58
N ILE A 75 6.08 -4.01 11.79
CA ILE A 75 6.68 -3.27 12.91
C ILE A 75 8.07 -2.71 12.56
N PRO A 76 8.99 -3.48 11.95
CA PRO A 76 10.31 -2.92 11.59
C PRO A 76 10.22 -1.73 10.65
N TYR A 77 9.21 -1.66 9.80
CA TYR A 77 9.09 -0.58 8.83
C TYR A 77 8.65 0.75 9.46
N LYS A 78 8.07 0.71 10.65
CA LYS A 78 7.79 1.92 11.41
C LYS A 78 9.07 2.69 11.76
N TYR A 79 10.20 2.01 11.76
CA TYR A 79 11.49 2.60 12.11
C TYR A 79 12.44 2.68 10.92
N SER A 80 11.92 2.45 9.72
CA SER A 80 12.71 2.55 8.48
C SER A 80 13.23 3.97 8.27
N GLN A 81 14.37 4.10 7.60
CA GLN A 81 14.87 5.40 7.18
C GLN A 81 14.02 6.00 6.07
N ASN A 82 13.24 5.18 5.40
CA ASN A 82 12.30 5.63 4.37
C ASN A 82 11.00 6.09 5.03
N PHE A 83 10.74 7.40 5.03
CA PHE A 83 9.56 7.97 5.67
C PHE A 83 8.25 7.53 5.03
N PHE A 84 8.24 7.26 3.72
CA PHE A 84 7.06 6.70 3.07
C PHE A 84 6.71 5.34 3.68
N ALA A 85 7.72 4.49 3.91
CA ALA A 85 7.52 3.17 4.51
C ALA A 85 6.98 3.30 5.93
N ARG A 86 7.49 4.26 6.71
CA ARG A 86 6.98 4.51 8.07
C ARG A 86 5.49 4.86 8.03
N CYS A 87 5.11 5.76 7.13
CA CYS A 87 3.72 6.18 7.00
C CYS A 87 2.83 5.01 6.58
N CYS A 88 3.27 4.21 5.60
CA CYS A 88 2.50 3.05 5.16
C CYS A 88 2.32 2.03 6.27
N ALA A 89 3.39 1.73 7.01
CA ALA A 89 3.33 0.77 8.12
C ALA A 89 2.36 1.25 9.19
N CYS A 90 2.40 2.54 9.52
CA CYS A 90 1.50 3.09 10.54
C CYS A 90 0.03 2.99 10.11
N ILE A 91 -0.27 3.26 8.84
CA ILE A 91 -1.64 3.13 8.33
C ILE A 91 -2.10 1.68 8.45
N LEU A 92 -1.29 0.72 8.00
CA LEU A 92 -1.65 -0.69 8.03
C LEU A 92 -1.76 -1.24 9.45
N LEU A 93 -0.96 -0.71 10.39
CA LEU A 93 -1.01 -1.09 11.79
C LEU A 93 -2.11 -0.34 12.55
N GLU A 94 -2.80 0.59 11.90
CA GLU A 94 -3.81 1.45 12.50
C GLU A 94 -3.26 2.32 13.62
N ASP A 95 -1.97 2.64 13.54
CA ASP A 95 -1.31 3.54 14.49
C ASP A 95 -1.35 4.96 13.92
N TYR A 96 -2.53 5.55 13.96
CA TYR A 96 -2.79 6.83 13.28
C TYR A 96 -2.14 8.03 13.96
N GLU A 97 -1.94 7.97 15.26
CA GLU A 97 -1.26 9.06 15.96
C GLU A 97 0.21 9.13 15.54
N GLU A 98 0.86 7.98 15.43
CA GLU A 98 2.24 7.93 14.96
C GLU A 98 2.33 8.27 13.46
N PHE A 99 1.31 7.89 12.69
CA PHE A 99 1.21 8.29 11.29
C PHE A 99 1.26 9.81 11.15
N LYS A 100 0.48 10.52 11.96
CA LYS A 100 0.44 12.00 11.93
C LYS A 100 1.83 12.58 12.14
N PHE A 101 2.58 12.02 13.08
CA PHE A 101 3.95 12.44 13.35
C PHE A 101 4.85 12.21 12.14
N HIS A 102 4.80 11.00 11.57
CA HIS A 102 5.71 10.65 10.47
C HIS A 102 5.39 11.38 9.17
N VAL A 103 4.12 11.59 8.85
CA VAL A 103 3.74 12.26 7.61
C VAL A 103 4.20 13.73 7.61
N GLN A 104 4.31 14.34 8.80
CA GLN A 104 4.80 15.71 8.91
C GLN A 104 6.29 15.83 8.56
N GLN A 105 7.02 14.71 8.58
CA GLN A 105 8.45 14.69 8.22
C GLN A 105 8.66 14.71 6.71
N LEU A 106 7.64 14.45 5.93
CA LEU A 106 7.74 14.49 4.47
C LEU A 106 7.79 15.94 4.00
N SER A 107 8.54 16.20 2.92
CA SER A 107 8.49 17.51 2.26
C SER A 107 7.06 17.76 1.75
N ALA A 108 6.74 19.02 1.45
CA ALA A 108 5.43 19.35 0.89
C ALA A 108 5.16 18.59 -0.41
N GLU A 109 6.19 18.44 -1.25
CA GLU A 109 6.09 17.72 -2.52
C GLU A 109 5.84 16.23 -2.29
N ASP A 110 6.62 15.61 -1.39
CA ASP A 110 6.49 14.18 -1.08
C ASP A 110 5.15 13.89 -0.43
N LYS A 111 4.69 14.77 0.47
CA LYS A 111 3.39 14.63 1.10
C LYS A 111 2.28 14.65 0.05
N LYS A 112 2.35 15.57 -0.91
CA LYS A 112 1.36 15.68 -1.97
C LYS A 112 1.30 14.39 -2.80
N GLU A 113 2.46 13.83 -3.15
CA GLU A 113 2.53 12.57 -3.87
C GLU A 113 1.96 11.42 -3.04
N PHE A 114 2.35 11.34 -1.76
CA PHE A 114 1.89 10.28 -0.87
C PHE A 114 0.37 10.22 -0.79
N TYR A 115 -0.30 11.38 -0.72
CA TYR A 115 -1.76 11.42 -0.63
C TYR A 115 -2.47 11.00 -1.92
N THR A 116 -1.74 10.74 -3.01
CA THR A 116 -2.32 10.15 -4.22
C THR A 116 -2.27 8.62 -4.23
N TRP A 117 -1.55 8.01 -3.28
CA TRP A 117 -1.38 6.57 -3.26
C TRP A 117 -2.63 5.87 -2.69
N PRO A 118 -2.98 4.66 -3.20
CA PRO A 118 -4.20 3.98 -2.73
C PRO A 118 -4.19 3.62 -1.25
N ILE A 119 -3.02 3.52 -0.62
CA ILE A 119 -2.96 3.23 0.82
C ILE A 119 -3.68 4.29 1.65
N ILE A 120 -3.77 5.52 1.16
CA ILE A 120 -4.49 6.61 1.84
C ILE A 120 -5.98 6.26 1.99
N ASN A 121 -6.52 5.46 1.08
CA ASN A 121 -7.93 5.05 1.16
C ASN A 121 -8.23 4.15 2.37
N LEU A 122 -7.20 3.59 2.99
CA LEU A 122 -7.34 2.80 4.23
C LEU A 122 -7.33 3.69 5.47
N LEU A 123 -6.95 4.95 5.32
CA LEU A 123 -6.86 5.89 6.43
C LEU A 123 -8.25 6.43 6.76
N PRO A 124 -8.66 6.47 8.05
CA PRO A 124 -9.92 7.12 8.41
C PRO A 124 -9.95 8.56 7.94
N GLU A 125 -11.09 9.02 7.47
CA GLU A 125 -11.24 10.33 6.86
C GLU A 125 -10.74 11.47 7.76
N VAL A 126 -10.91 11.32 9.07
CA VAL A 126 -10.50 12.34 10.03
C VAL A 126 -8.98 12.60 9.99
N PHE A 127 -8.19 11.63 9.52
CA PHE A 127 -6.73 11.77 9.43
C PHE A 127 -6.24 12.18 8.05
N VAL A 128 -7.14 12.33 7.07
CA VAL A 128 -6.77 12.76 5.73
C VAL A 128 -6.76 14.29 5.69
N GLU A 129 -5.61 14.87 5.30
CA GLU A 129 -5.52 16.31 5.17
C GLU A 129 -6.36 16.77 3.98
N LYS A 130 -7.19 17.77 4.22
CA LYS A 130 -7.97 18.41 3.17
C LYS A 130 -7.24 19.70 2.76
N GLU A 131 -6.93 19.78 1.50
CA GLU A 131 -6.36 21.01 0.94
C GLU A 131 -7.47 21.98 0.59
#